data_60cd66c936516df76e8ed15d4825a6fd
#
_entry.id   60cd66c936516df76e8ed15d4825a6fd
#
_cell.length_a   1.000
_cell.length_b   1.000
_cell.length_c   1.000
_cell.angle_alpha   90.00
_cell.angle_beta   90.00
_cell.angle_gamma   90.00
#
_symmetry.space_group_name_H-M   'P 1'
#
loop_
_entity.id
_entity.type
_entity.pdbx_description
1 polymer ?
#
loop_
_entity_poly.entity_id
_entity_poly.type
_entity_poly.pdbx_seq_one_letter_code
_entity_poly.pdbx_strand_id
1 'polypeptide(L)'
;MVDSTLFPAIRMAIKQNELGNASPYCLSYARLGQSGASFGIFQGDTNVNPLARSTLTTVLNAAGIADATVAGIMAAVSRPLPNGNPLSPADTGLANAALASTLGQPIVDQMDGQLMQTVLNGIDSCVAASGARPIDPEAQLYIALWVNMTGAPTTLARWLAGTTVGSLAPPDGVTVSAADLQNYLLASAYFRNNPRNFPHMQASVAAGVALLPAAETV
;
A
#
# COMPACT_ATOMS: atom_id res chain seq x y z
N MET A 1 -4.14 -18.07 -6.96
CA MET A 1 -2.95 -17.59 -6.19
C MET A 1 -2.14 -16.71 -7.11
N VAL A 2 -1.74 -15.53 -6.65
CA VAL A 2 -0.90 -14.61 -7.43
C VAL A 2 0.45 -15.29 -7.74
N ASP A 3 0.90 -15.15 -8.98
CA ASP A 3 2.21 -15.64 -9.38
C ASP A 3 3.31 -14.88 -8.61
N SER A 4 4.21 -15.63 -7.96
CA SER A 4 5.32 -15.05 -7.19
C SER A 4 6.28 -14.20 -8.04
N THR A 5 6.32 -14.42 -9.35
CA THR A 5 7.10 -13.60 -10.30
C THR A 5 6.61 -12.15 -10.38
N LEU A 6 5.36 -11.88 -9.94
CA LEU A 6 4.80 -10.54 -9.90
C LEU A 6 5.15 -9.76 -8.62
N PHE A 7 5.66 -10.41 -7.58
CA PHE A 7 5.91 -9.76 -6.29
C PHE A 7 6.84 -8.54 -6.36
N PRO A 8 7.97 -8.58 -7.09
CA PRO A 8 8.82 -7.40 -7.25
C PRO A 8 8.09 -6.23 -7.93
N ALA A 9 7.27 -6.51 -8.95
CA ALA A 9 6.49 -5.52 -9.67
C ALA A 9 5.42 -4.88 -8.77
N ILE A 10 4.66 -5.68 -8.01
CA ILE A 10 3.65 -5.22 -7.05
C ILE A 10 4.31 -4.34 -5.98
N ARG A 11 5.43 -4.80 -5.39
CA ARG A 11 6.17 -4.06 -4.37
C ARG A 11 6.68 -2.71 -4.91
N MET A 12 7.17 -2.68 -6.15
CA MET A 12 7.64 -1.46 -6.80
C MET A 12 6.49 -0.48 -7.05
N ALA A 13 5.36 -0.95 -7.58
CA ALA A 13 4.19 -0.11 -7.82
C ALA A 13 3.69 0.53 -6.51
N ILE A 14 3.58 -0.24 -5.43
CA ILE A 14 3.17 0.27 -4.11
C ILE A 14 4.20 1.26 -3.57
N LYS A 15 5.49 0.93 -3.61
CA LYS A 15 6.55 1.85 -3.18
C LYS A 15 6.49 3.18 -3.92
N GLN A 16 6.33 3.15 -5.23
CA GLN A 16 6.24 4.35 -6.06
C GLN A 16 4.99 5.17 -5.71
N ASN A 17 3.85 4.50 -5.47
CA ASN A 17 2.59 5.14 -5.11
C ASN A 17 2.64 5.83 -3.74
N GLU A 18 3.23 5.17 -2.76
CA GLU A 18 3.21 5.65 -1.37
C GLU A 18 4.38 6.59 -1.05
N LEU A 19 5.54 6.34 -1.62
CA LEU A 19 6.79 6.99 -1.22
C LEU A 19 7.43 7.82 -2.35
N GLY A 20 7.19 7.45 -3.61
CA GLY A 20 8.00 7.99 -4.69
C GLY A 20 9.49 7.71 -4.44
N ASN A 21 10.25 8.77 -4.18
CA ASN A 21 11.69 8.70 -3.85
C ASN A 21 11.98 8.76 -2.33
N ALA A 22 10.97 8.84 -1.47
CA ALA A 22 11.19 8.91 -0.03
C ALA A 22 11.68 7.56 0.53
N SER A 23 12.38 7.63 1.66
CA SER A 23 12.83 6.43 2.38
C SER A 23 11.66 5.76 3.11
N PRO A 24 11.53 4.42 3.04
CA PRO A 24 10.58 3.70 3.88
C PRO A 24 10.95 3.70 5.37
N TYR A 25 12.19 4.03 5.70
CA TYR A 25 12.73 3.98 7.05
C TYR A 25 12.73 5.36 7.72
N CYS A 26 11.66 6.11 7.53
CA CYS A 26 11.41 7.36 8.24
C CYS A 26 9.91 7.57 8.46
N LEU A 27 9.57 8.31 9.51
CA LEU A 27 8.19 8.69 9.79
C LEU A 27 7.68 9.70 8.75
N SER A 28 6.48 9.49 8.28
CA SER A 28 5.71 10.38 7.43
C SER A 28 4.35 10.71 8.07
N TYR A 29 3.69 11.77 7.61
CA TYR A 29 2.46 12.28 8.21
C TYR A 29 1.49 12.71 7.11
N ALA A 30 0.44 11.93 6.90
CA ALA A 30 -0.55 12.19 5.84
C ALA A 30 -1.41 13.44 6.09
N ARG A 31 -1.54 13.88 7.35
CA ARG A 31 -2.37 15.03 7.78
C ARG A 31 -3.85 14.88 7.41
N LEU A 32 -4.34 13.67 7.29
CA LEU A 32 -5.68 13.35 6.83
C LEU A 32 -6.44 12.49 7.84
N GLY A 33 -7.69 12.85 8.09
CA GLY A 33 -8.64 12.02 8.82
C GLY A 33 -8.12 11.50 10.16
N GLN A 34 -8.05 10.20 10.28
CA GLN A 34 -7.61 9.49 11.49
C GLN A 34 -6.14 9.03 11.40
N SER A 35 -5.37 9.47 10.40
CA SER A 35 -3.98 9.03 10.24
C SER A 35 -3.07 9.52 11.35
N GLY A 36 -2.25 8.60 11.86
CA GLY A 36 -1.11 8.86 12.73
C GLY A 36 0.17 9.08 11.94
N ALA A 37 1.32 8.70 12.49
CA ALA A 37 2.55 8.57 11.73
C ALA A 37 2.56 7.27 10.93
N SER A 38 3.18 7.29 9.76
CA SER A 38 3.31 6.13 8.88
C SER A 38 4.76 5.90 8.50
N PHE A 39 5.13 4.66 8.19
CA PHE A 39 6.47 4.26 7.73
C PHE A 39 6.38 2.92 7.00
N GLY A 40 7.51 2.49 6.41
CA GLY A 40 7.56 1.30 5.58
C GLY A 40 7.06 1.58 4.16
N ILE A 41 7.25 0.62 3.25
CA ILE A 41 6.82 0.72 1.85
C ILE A 41 5.30 0.84 1.74
N PHE A 42 4.57 0.14 2.61
CA PHE A 42 3.11 0.11 2.64
C PHE A 42 2.50 1.24 3.49
N GLN A 43 3.31 2.17 3.99
CA GLN A 43 2.88 3.26 4.85
C GLN A 43 2.00 2.79 6.02
N GLY A 44 2.51 1.83 6.79
CA GLY A 44 1.86 1.33 7.98
C GLY A 44 1.57 2.46 8.97
N ASP A 45 0.29 2.76 9.22
CA ASP A 45 -0.17 3.87 10.06
C ASP A 45 -0.26 3.46 11.52
N THR A 46 0.45 4.16 12.40
CA THR A 46 0.56 3.83 13.83
C THR A 46 -0.75 4.06 14.61
N ASN A 47 -1.68 4.89 14.11
CA ASN A 47 -2.95 5.09 14.80
C ASN A 47 -3.96 3.98 14.51
N VAL A 48 -4.06 3.56 13.24
CA VAL A 48 -5.12 2.63 12.80
C VAL A 48 -4.63 1.21 12.60
N ASN A 49 -3.31 0.99 12.45
CA ASN A 49 -2.74 -0.34 12.22
C ASN A 49 -1.96 -0.83 13.46
N PRO A 50 -2.47 -1.85 14.20
CA PRO A 50 -1.78 -2.40 15.37
C PRO A 50 -0.39 -2.99 15.05
N LEU A 51 -0.20 -3.56 13.85
CA LEU A 51 1.09 -4.09 13.40
C LEU A 51 2.12 -2.97 13.28
N ALA A 52 1.77 -1.84 12.64
CA ALA A 52 2.67 -0.70 12.53
C ALA A 52 3.03 -0.13 13.91
N ARG A 53 2.05 -0.06 14.81
CA ARG A 53 2.27 0.40 16.18
C ARG A 53 3.25 -0.50 16.93
N SER A 54 3.05 -1.81 16.91
CA SER A 54 3.95 -2.76 17.57
C SER A 54 5.34 -2.77 16.92
N THR A 55 5.41 -2.66 15.60
CA THR A 55 6.67 -2.59 14.85
C THR A 55 7.49 -1.36 15.25
N LEU A 56 6.89 -0.16 15.29
CA LEU A 56 7.60 1.04 15.71
C LEU A 56 8.12 0.90 17.15
N THR A 57 7.30 0.40 18.08
CA THR A 57 7.72 0.13 19.45
C THR A 57 8.94 -0.80 19.49
N THR A 58 8.90 -1.90 18.71
CA THR A 58 10.01 -2.87 18.64
C THR A 58 11.29 -2.23 18.10
N VAL A 59 11.18 -1.40 17.04
CA VAL A 59 12.32 -0.69 16.45
C VAL A 59 12.95 0.27 17.46
N LEU A 60 12.14 1.07 18.17
CA LEU A 60 12.65 2.01 19.17
C LEU A 60 13.35 1.30 20.32
N ASN A 61 12.79 0.19 20.80
CA ASN A 61 13.40 -0.63 21.86
C ASN A 61 14.71 -1.30 21.39
N ALA A 62 14.73 -1.84 20.16
CA ALA A 62 15.92 -2.45 19.56
C ALA A 62 17.08 -1.43 19.41
N ALA A 63 16.76 -0.16 19.21
CA ALA A 63 17.72 0.93 19.17
C ALA A 63 18.21 1.38 20.57
N GLY A 64 17.74 0.75 21.65
CA GLY A 64 18.15 1.06 23.03
C GLY A 64 17.60 2.39 23.56
N ILE A 65 16.51 2.89 22.98
CA ILE A 65 15.85 4.12 23.44
C ILE A 65 15.17 3.84 24.79
N ALA A 66 15.31 4.73 25.76
CA ALA A 66 14.74 4.57 27.10
C ALA A 66 13.21 4.45 27.05
N ASP A 67 12.63 3.55 27.85
CA ASP A 67 11.19 3.23 27.86
C ASP A 67 10.29 4.46 27.98
N ALA A 68 10.64 5.44 28.80
CA ALA A 68 9.88 6.67 28.96
C ALA A 68 9.84 7.49 27.67
N THR A 69 10.94 7.52 26.91
CA THR A 69 11.04 8.21 25.61
C THR A 69 10.23 7.45 24.54
N VAL A 70 10.33 6.12 24.52
CA VAL A 70 9.52 5.26 23.65
C VAL A 70 8.04 5.51 23.90
N ALA A 71 7.60 5.48 25.17
CA ALA A 71 6.20 5.74 25.52
C ALA A 71 5.75 7.14 25.08
N GLY A 72 6.59 8.17 25.24
CA GLY A 72 6.32 9.54 24.80
C GLY A 72 6.16 9.64 23.27
N ILE A 73 7.08 9.07 22.51
CA ILE A 73 7.03 9.01 21.04
C ILE A 73 5.74 8.30 20.59
N MET A 74 5.49 7.10 21.14
CA MET A 74 4.32 6.30 20.75
C MET A 74 2.99 7.02 21.06
N ALA A 75 2.87 7.64 22.23
CA ALA A 75 1.69 8.43 22.58
C ALA A 75 1.48 9.62 21.64
N ALA A 76 2.56 10.23 21.20
CA ALA A 76 2.50 11.36 20.28
C ALA A 76 2.06 10.96 18.87
N VAL A 77 2.58 9.85 18.33
CA VAL A 77 2.39 9.49 16.90
C VAL A 77 1.24 8.51 16.64
N SER A 78 0.71 7.81 17.66
CA SER A 78 -0.35 6.80 17.52
C SER A 78 -1.74 7.39 17.81
N ARG A 79 -2.01 8.54 17.22
CA ARG A 79 -3.29 9.27 17.30
C ARG A 79 -3.50 10.06 16.01
N PRO A 80 -4.71 10.62 15.76
CA PRO A 80 -4.92 11.49 14.60
C PRO A 80 -3.98 12.72 14.61
N LEU A 81 -3.32 12.97 13.48
CA LEU A 81 -2.30 14.03 13.33
C LEU A 81 -2.64 15.03 12.21
N PRO A 82 -3.75 15.78 12.32
CA PRO A 82 -4.18 16.70 11.27
C PRO A 82 -3.16 17.83 11.03
N ASN A 83 -2.36 18.17 12.05
CA ASN A 83 -1.32 19.20 11.98
C ASN A 83 0.07 18.66 11.60
N GLY A 84 0.19 17.36 11.32
CA GLY A 84 1.45 16.72 10.96
C GLY A 84 2.29 16.30 12.17
N ASN A 85 3.61 16.39 12.06
CA ASN A 85 4.55 15.87 13.05
C ASN A 85 4.39 16.53 14.42
N PRO A 86 4.01 15.78 15.48
CA PRO A 86 3.87 16.30 16.85
C PRO A 86 5.16 16.19 17.67
N LEU A 87 6.19 15.52 17.14
CA LEU A 87 7.43 15.24 17.86
C LEU A 87 8.36 16.45 17.87
N SER A 88 9.18 16.57 18.92
CA SER A 88 10.32 17.47 18.92
C SER A 88 11.32 17.10 17.82
N PRO A 89 12.18 18.02 17.34
CA PRO A 89 13.26 17.68 16.42
C PRO A 89 14.17 16.56 16.93
N ALA A 90 14.44 16.51 18.24
CA ALA A 90 15.25 15.47 18.87
C ALA A 90 14.56 14.10 18.79
N ASP A 91 13.28 14.00 19.19
CA ASP A 91 12.51 12.74 19.13
C ASP A 91 12.29 12.27 17.71
N THR A 92 12.07 13.19 16.77
CA THR A 92 11.98 12.88 15.33
C THR A 92 13.30 12.29 14.84
N GLY A 93 14.43 12.90 15.22
CA GLY A 93 15.76 12.40 14.88
C GLY A 93 16.02 11.00 15.44
N LEU A 94 15.67 10.77 16.71
CA LEU A 94 15.80 9.45 17.35
C LEU A 94 14.95 8.38 16.65
N ALA A 95 13.67 8.67 16.39
CA ALA A 95 12.77 7.72 15.74
C ALA A 95 13.24 7.37 14.31
N ASN A 96 13.61 8.38 13.51
CA ASN A 96 14.09 8.15 12.15
C ASN A 96 15.45 7.43 12.12
N ALA A 97 16.36 7.76 13.04
CA ALA A 97 17.63 7.03 13.16
C ALA A 97 17.42 5.57 13.57
N ALA A 98 16.48 5.29 14.48
CA ALA A 98 16.12 3.94 14.86
C ALA A 98 15.55 3.14 13.68
N LEU A 99 14.59 3.71 12.93
CA LEU A 99 14.00 3.10 11.74
C LEU A 99 15.06 2.80 10.65
N ALA A 100 15.98 3.73 10.43
CA ALA A 100 17.04 3.61 9.41
C ALA A 100 18.26 2.78 9.87
N SER A 101 18.29 2.32 11.14
CA SER A 101 19.40 1.54 11.69
C SER A 101 19.47 0.13 11.09
N THR A 102 20.64 -0.52 11.22
CA THR A 102 20.84 -1.94 10.84
C THR A 102 19.95 -2.91 11.63
N LEU A 103 19.47 -2.52 12.80
CA LEU A 103 18.52 -3.29 13.60
C LEU A 103 17.07 -2.96 13.22
N GLY A 104 16.76 -1.71 12.87
CA GLY A 104 15.41 -1.26 12.57
C GLY A 104 14.92 -1.68 11.19
N GLN A 105 15.77 -1.57 10.17
CA GLN A 105 15.38 -1.91 8.78
C GLN A 105 14.80 -3.33 8.64
N PRO A 106 15.43 -4.41 9.16
CA PRO A 106 14.85 -5.76 9.05
C PRO A 106 13.49 -5.89 9.74
N ILE A 107 13.25 -5.17 10.83
CA ILE A 107 11.97 -5.18 11.55
C ILE A 107 10.88 -4.49 10.72
N VAL A 108 11.21 -3.37 10.07
CA VAL A 108 10.31 -2.69 9.12
C VAL A 108 10.03 -3.55 7.90
N ASP A 109 11.05 -4.18 7.32
CA ASP A 109 10.90 -5.08 6.16
C ASP A 109 10.02 -6.30 6.49
N GLN A 110 10.09 -6.80 7.73
CA GLN A 110 9.18 -7.87 8.18
C GLN A 110 7.72 -7.40 8.24
N MET A 111 7.46 -6.19 8.73
CA MET A 111 6.12 -5.57 8.68
C MET A 111 5.64 -5.42 7.24
N ASP A 112 6.47 -4.89 6.37
CA ASP A 112 6.16 -4.73 4.95
C ASP A 112 5.84 -6.07 4.28
N GLY A 113 6.54 -7.15 4.65
CA GLY A 113 6.24 -8.51 4.19
C GLY A 113 4.85 -9.00 4.62
N GLN A 114 4.42 -8.69 5.85
CA GLN A 114 3.07 -9.04 6.32
C GLN A 114 1.99 -8.20 5.62
N LEU A 115 2.23 -6.91 5.39
CA LEU A 115 1.31 -6.05 4.65
C LEU A 115 1.22 -6.46 3.18
N MET A 116 2.35 -6.86 2.56
CA MET A 116 2.37 -7.44 1.23
C MET A 116 1.45 -8.67 1.14
N GLN A 117 1.50 -9.57 2.14
CA GLN A 117 0.62 -10.75 2.15
C GLN A 117 -0.86 -10.36 2.18
N THR A 118 -1.23 -9.29 2.88
CA THR A 118 -2.60 -8.76 2.87
C THR A 118 -3.02 -8.30 1.47
N VAL A 119 -2.13 -7.61 0.75
CA VAL A 119 -2.38 -7.18 -0.63
C VAL A 119 -2.52 -8.40 -1.56
N LEU A 120 -1.63 -9.38 -1.46
CA LEU A 120 -1.68 -10.61 -2.27
C LEU A 120 -3.00 -11.37 -2.05
N ASN A 121 -3.46 -11.51 -0.81
CA ASN A 121 -4.75 -12.12 -0.50
C ASN A 121 -5.92 -11.36 -1.13
N GLY A 122 -5.84 -10.04 -1.18
CA GLY A 122 -6.83 -9.19 -1.86
C GLY A 122 -6.83 -9.39 -3.38
N ILE A 123 -5.66 -9.51 -4.00
CA ILE A 123 -5.53 -9.82 -5.44
C ILE A 123 -6.09 -11.22 -5.70
N ASP A 124 -5.73 -12.23 -4.90
CA ASP A 124 -6.25 -13.60 -5.03
C ASP A 124 -7.77 -13.63 -4.96
N SER A 125 -8.37 -12.83 -4.06
CA SER A 125 -9.82 -12.71 -3.97
C SER A 125 -10.44 -12.12 -5.25
N CYS A 126 -9.79 -11.13 -5.86
CA CYS A 126 -10.22 -10.55 -7.14
C CYS A 126 -10.04 -11.54 -8.31
N VAL A 127 -8.94 -12.27 -8.35
CA VAL A 127 -8.69 -13.33 -9.35
C VAL A 127 -9.72 -14.42 -9.23
N ALA A 128 -10.03 -14.89 -8.02
CA ALA A 128 -11.09 -15.88 -7.80
C ALA A 128 -12.46 -15.37 -8.24
N ALA A 129 -12.77 -14.10 -8.00
CA ALA A 129 -14.03 -13.47 -8.40
C ALA A 129 -14.18 -13.33 -9.93
N SER A 130 -13.08 -13.19 -10.67
CA SER A 130 -13.12 -13.13 -12.15
C SER A 130 -13.50 -14.47 -12.80
N GLY A 131 -13.53 -15.56 -12.03
CA GLY A 131 -13.86 -16.90 -12.49
C GLY A 131 -12.77 -17.49 -13.39
N ALA A 132 -13.17 -17.94 -14.58
CA ALA A 132 -12.21 -18.51 -15.55
C ALA A 132 -11.48 -17.44 -16.39
N ARG A 133 -11.79 -16.17 -16.23
CA ARG A 133 -11.15 -15.08 -16.99
C ARG A 133 -9.79 -14.73 -16.38
N PRO A 134 -8.70 -14.86 -17.13
CA PRO A 134 -7.40 -14.38 -16.67
C PRO A 134 -7.43 -12.86 -16.42
N ILE A 135 -6.59 -12.42 -15.51
CA ILE A 135 -6.35 -10.99 -15.29
C ILE A 135 -4.92 -10.69 -15.72
N ASP A 136 -4.73 -9.75 -16.62
CA ASP A 136 -3.41 -9.35 -17.11
C ASP A 136 -2.49 -8.95 -15.95
N PRO A 137 -1.17 -9.23 -16.03
CA PRO A 137 -0.21 -8.83 -14.99
C PRO A 137 -0.26 -7.33 -14.66
N GLU A 138 -0.38 -6.45 -15.67
CA GLU A 138 -0.53 -5.02 -15.43
C GLU A 138 -1.86 -4.69 -14.71
N ALA A 139 -2.96 -5.35 -15.07
CA ALA A 139 -4.24 -5.21 -14.38
C ALA A 139 -4.13 -5.62 -12.90
N GLN A 140 -3.34 -6.65 -12.58
CA GLN A 140 -3.08 -7.05 -11.19
C GLN A 140 -2.33 -5.98 -10.39
N LEU A 141 -1.48 -5.16 -11.03
CA LEU A 141 -0.84 -4.02 -10.35
C LEU A 141 -1.86 -2.93 -9.97
N TYR A 142 -2.84 -2.64 -10.83
CA TYR A 142 -3.96 -1.75 -10.47
C TYR A 142 -4.78 -2.29 -9.31
N ILE A 143 -5.06 -3.60 -9.30
CA ILE A 143 -5.74 -4.27 -8.18
C ILE A 143 -4.90 -4.13 -6.90
N ALA A 144 -3.59 -4.37 -6.97
CA ALA A 144 -2.69 -4.26 -5.82
C ALA A 144 -2.74 -2.86 -5.17
N LEU A 145 -2.63 -1.81 -5.99
CA LEU A 145 -2.72 -0.43 -5.51
C LEU A 145 -4.09 -0.14 -4.91
N TRP A 146 -5.17 -0.59 -5.56
CA TRP A 146 -6.52 -0.40 -5.05
C TRP A 146 -6.76 -1.12 -3.72
N VAL A 147 -6.25 -2.35 -3.57
CA VAL A 147 -6.30 -3.11 -2.31
C VAL A 147 -5.52 -2.38 -1.22
N ASN A 148 -4.30 -1.92 -1.52
CA ASN A 148 -3.48 -1.19 -0.55
C ASN A 148 -4.19 0.09 -0.06
N MET A 149 -4.85 0.81 -0.97
CA MET A 149 -5.55 2.07 -0.64
C MET A 149 -6.87 1.86 0.12
N THR A 150 -7.58 0.77 -0.14
CA THR A 150 -8.97 0.59 0.34
C THR A 150 -9.14 -0.54 1.36
N GLY A 151 -8.15 -1.41 1.50
CA GLY A 151 -8.12 -2.55 2.43
C GLY A 151 -8.97 -3.76 2.03
N ALA A 152 -10.13 -3.56 1.37
CA ALA A 152 -11.03 -4.66 1.00
C ALA A 152 -11.87 -4.30 -0.24
N PRO A 153 -11.44 -4.66 -1.44
CA PRO A 153 -12.09 -4.24 -2.69
C PRO A 153 -13.33 -5.09 -3.03
N THR A 154 -14.26 -5.26 -2.10
CA THR A 154 -15.48 -6.08 -2.28
C THR A 154 -16.27 -5.65 -3.51
N THR A 155 -16.38 -4.34 -3.77
CA THR A 155 -17.08 -3.81 -4.95
C THR A 155 -16.36 -4.17 -6.25
N LEU A 156 -15.02 -4.11 -6.25
CA LEU A 156 -14.20 -4.55 -7.38
C LEU A 156 -14.40 -6.05 -7.65
N ALA A 157 -14.34 -6.88 -6.62
CA ALA A 157 -14.57 -8.33 -6.76
C ALA A 157 -15.96 -8.63 -7.35
N ARG A 158 -17.02 -7.94 -6.91
CA ARG A 158 -18.37 -8.09 -7.48
C ARG A 158 -18.42 -7.68 -8.95
N TRP A 159 -17.75 -6.61 -9.33
CA TRP A 159 -17.66 -6.17 -10.72
C TRP A 159 -16.92 -7.20 -11.58
N LEU A 160 -15.81 -7.73 -11.11
CA LEU A 160 -15.08 -8.82 -11.77
C LEU A 160 -15.91 -10.10 -11.91
N ALA A 161 -16.81 -10.37 -10.95
CA ALA A 161 -17.76 -11.48 -10.99
C ALA A 161 -18.94 -11.27 -11.94
N GLY A 162 -18.98 -10.17 -12.69
CA GLY A 162 -20.03 -9.91 -13.69
C GLY A 162 -21.17 -9.02 -13.19
N THR A 163 -21.05 -8.39 -12.01
CA THR A 163 -22.08 -7.48 -11.50
C THR A 163 -21.83 -6.06 -11.97
N THR A 164 -22.84 -5.40 -12.56
CA THR A 164 -22.80 -3.97 -12.86
C THR A 164 -22.64 -3.15 -11.57
N VAL A 165 -21.71 -2.21 -11.54
CA VAL A 165 -21.44 -1.32 -10.40
C VAL A 165 -21.72 0.13 -10.82
N GLY A 166 -22.77 0.71 -10.24
CA GLY A 166 -23.29 1.99 -10.73
C GLY A 166 -23.74 1.89 -12.18
N SER A 167 -23.15 2.70 -13.05
CA SER A 167 -23.37 2.65 -14.52
C SER A 167 -22.31 1.83 -15.27
N LEU A 168 -21.32 1.27 -14.57
CA LEU A 168 -20.22 0.55 -15.20
C LEU A 168 -20.57 -0.92 -15.37
N ALA A 169 -20.65 -1.38 -16.63
CA ALA A 169 -20.79 -2.78 -16.96
C ALA A 169 -19.54 -3.57 -16.56
N PRO A 170 -19.68 -4.85 -16.20
CA PRO A 170 -18.54 -5.71 -15.96
C PRO A 170 -17.69 -5.89 -17.23
N PRO A 171 -16.40 -6.29 -17.11
CA PRO A 171 -15.59 -6.57 -18.29
C PRO A 171 -16.18 -7.74 -19.06
N ASP A 172 -16.23 -7.63 -20.38
CA ASP A 172 -16.81 -8.62 -21.30
C ASP A 172 -15.75 -9.39 -22.12
N GLY A 173 -14.48 -8.96 -22.04
CA GLY A 173 -13.36 -9.61 -22.70
C GLY A 173 -13.03 -11.00 -22.16
N VAL A 174 -12.29 -11.78 -22.93
CA VAL A 174 -11.76 -13.10 -22.51
C VAL A 174 -10.72 -12.98 -21.40
N THR A 175 -10.08 -11.82 -21.30
CA THR A 175 -9.09 -11.45 -20.28
C THR A 175 -9.50 -10.11 -19.68
N VAL A 176 -9.34 -9.93 -18.39
CA VAL A 176 -9.48 -8.62 -17.73
C VAL A 176 -8.19 -7.82 -17.96
N SER A 177 -8.30 -6.73 -18.70
CA SER A 177 -7.16 -5.90 -19.10
C SER A 177 -6.88 -4.76 -18.12
N ALA A 178 -5.70 -4.14 -18.24
CA ALA A 178 -5.39 -2.90 -17.53
C ALA A 178 -6.39 -1.77 -17.87
N ALA A 179 -6.86 -1.69 -19.12
CA ALA A 179 -7.85 -0.70 -19.54
C ALA A 179 -9.20 -0.89 -18.83
N ASP A 180 -9.63 -2.14 -18.59
CA ASP A 180 -10.84 -2.43 -17.83
C ASP A 180 -10.71 -1.91 -16.40
N LEU A 181 -9.57 -2.17 -15.74
CA LEU A 181 -9.31 -1.68 -14.38
C LEU A 181 -9.22 -0.15 -14.31
N GLN A 182 -8.61 0.50 -15.30
CA GLN A 182 -8.56 1.96 -15.38
C GLN A 182 -9.97 2.55 -15.47
N ASN A 183 -10.83 1.99 -16.32
CA ASN A 183 -12.23 2.41 -16.46
C ASN A 183 -12.99 2.23 -15.14
N TYR A 184 -12.82 1.09 -14.46
CA TYR A 184 -13.43 0.85 -13.14
C TYR A 184 -12.97 1.89 -12.11
N LEU A 185 -11.67 2.13 -12.01
CA LEU A 185 -11.09 3.05 -11.04
C LEU A 185 -11.56 4.49 -11.29
N LEU A 186 -11.55 4.95 -12.53
CA LEU A 186 -12.04 6.28 -12.92
C LEU A 186 -13.53 6.46 -12.61
N ALA A 187 -14.34 5.41 -12.71
CA ALA A 187 -15.75 5.43 -12.32
C ALA A 187 -15.97 5.39 -10.80
N SER A 188 -14.94 5.08 -9.99
CA SER A 188 -15.05 5.03 -8.54
C SER A 188 -15.30 6.42 -7.94
N ALA A 189 -15.98 6.47 -6.78
CA ALA A 189 -16.19 7.72 -6.07
C ALA A 189 -14.87 8.39 -5.65
N TYR A 190 -13.85 7.58 -5.31
CA TYR A 190 -12.54 8.09 -4.92
C TYR A 190 -11.91 8.92 -6.04
N PHE A 191 -11.74 8.37 -7.25
CA PHE A 191 -11.07 9.08 -8.34
C PHE A 191 -11.94 10.17 -8.98
N ARG A 192 -13.27 10.04 -8.95
CA ARG A 192 -14.16 11.16 -9.34
C ARG A 192 -13.97 12.37 -8.43
N ASN A 193 -13.76 12.16 -7.14
CA ASN A 193 -13.52 13.24 -6.18
C ASN A 193 -12.05 13.69 -6.15
N ASN A 194 -11.12 12.86 -6.62
CA ASN A 194 -9.67 13.11 -6.60
C ASN A 194 -9.03 12.81 -7.97
N PRO A 195 -9.43 13.48 -9.05
CA PRO A 195 -9.00 13.10 -10.42
C PRO A 195 -7.49 13.23 -10.63
N ARG A 196 -6.82 14.10 -9.87
CA ARG A 196 -5.37 14.28 -9.94
C ARG A 196 -4.56 13.10 -9.42
N ASN A 197 -5.17 12.20 -8.65
CA ASN A 197 -4.49 11.03 -8.10
C ASN A 197 -4.38 9.88 -9.12
N PHE A 198 -5.21 9.87 -10.16
CA PHE A 198 -5.19 8.80 -11.14
C PHE A 198 -3.89 8.77 -12.00
N PRO A 199 -3.39 9.89 -12.54
CA PRO A 199 -2.09 9.91 -13.22
C PRO A 199 -0.93 9.45 -12.33
N HIS A 200 -0.99 9.74 -11.03
CA HIS A 200 0.01 9.25 -10.07
C HIS A 200 -0.05 7.72 -9.94
N MET A 201 -1.26 7.15 -9.82
CA MET A 201 -1.44 5.70 -9.83
C MET A 201 -0.93 5.06 -11.13
N GLN A 202 -1.22 5.65 -12.30
CA GLN A 202 -0.73 5.16 -13.59
C GLN A 202 0.81 5.15 -13.65
N ALA A 203 1.46 6.23 -13.19
CA ALA A 203 2.92 6.29 -13.11
C ALA A 203 3.50 5.22 -12.17
N SER A 204 2.80 4.93 -11.07
CA SER A 204 3.19 3.89 -10.12
C SER A 204 3.05 2.48 -10.71
N VAL A 205 1.97 2.22 -11.45
CA VAL A 205 1.80 0.97 -12.21
C VAL A 205 2.89 0.83 -13.25
N ALA A 206 3.22 1.89 -14.02
CA ALA A 206 4.28 1.86 -15.03
C ALA A 206 5.65 1.50 -14.41
N ALA A 207 5.95 1.98 -13.19
CA ALA A 207 7.17 1.59 -12.47
C ALA A 207 7.19 0.09 -12.12
N GLY A 208 6.04 -0.49 -11.78
CA GLY A 208 5.88 -1.93 -11.57
C GLY A 208 6.00 -2.73 -12.87
N VAL A 209 5.37 -2.28 -13.95
CA VAL A 209 5.40 -2.92 -15.28
C VAL A 209 6.84 -3.12 -15.77
N ALA A 210 7.73 -2.17 -15.47
CA ALA A 210 9.15 -2.28 -15.83
C ALA A 210 9.87 -3.49 -15.19
N LEU A 211 9.27 -4.12 -14.16
CA LEU A 211 9.79 -5.30 -13.47
C LEU A 211 8.98 -6.58 -13.79
N LEU A 212 7.98 -6.52 -14.64
CA LEU A 212 7.27 -7.71 -15.07
C LEU A 212 8.18 -8.62 -15.90
N PRO A 213 8.04 -9.96 -15.77
CA PRO A 213 8.74 -10.88 -16.65
C PRO A 213 8.44 -10.53 -18.13
N ALA A 214 9.45 -10.62 -18.98
CA ALA A 214 9.22 -10.52 -20.41
C ALA A 214 8.21 -11.59 -20.84
N ALA A 215 7.21 -11.20 -21.65
CA ALA A 215 6.28 -12.18 -22.20
C ALA A 215 7.09 -13.24 -22.97
N GLU A 216 6.96 -14.51 -22.56
CA GLU A 216 7.53 -15.60 -23.34
C GLU A 216 6.86 -15.57 -24.71
N THR A 217 7.64 -15.23 -25.73
CA THR A 217 7.22 -15.36 -27.14
C THR A 217 7.10 -16.86 -27.45
N VAL A 218 5.87 -17.36 -27.42
CA VAL A 218 5.52 -18.71 -27.87
C VAL A 218 5.49 -18.73 -29.40
#